data_6e06111217ff38801e694de05b1a00f2
#
_entry.id   6e06111217ff38801e694de05b1a00f2
#
_cell.length_a   1.000
_cell.length_b   1.000
_cell.length_c   1.000
_cell.angle_alpha   90.00
_cell.angle_beta   90.00
_cell.angle_gamma   90.00
#
_symmetry.space_group_name_H-M   'P 1'
#
loop_
_entity.id
_entity.type
_entity.pdbx_description
1 polymer ?
#
loop_
_entity_poly.entity_id
_entity_poly.type
_entity_poly.pdbx_seq_one_letter_code
_entity_poly.pdbx_strand_id
1 'polypeptide(L)' 'MKKKGIKIKKTMTIEQVLTLDENVVPIFLGFGLHCLGCPMSRGESLEDACFVHGVDVDLLVEKLNEYFSAK' A
#
# COMPACT_ATOMS: atom_id res chain seq x y z
N MET A 1 6.54 -7.45 17.87
CA MET A 1 7.09 -6.94 17.31
C MET A 1 6.95 -5.72 16.81
N LYS A 2 7.75 -5.01 16.57
CA LYS A 2 7.65 -3.78 16.25
C LYS A 2 7.76 -3.53 14.85
N LYS A 3 6.86 -2.82 14.24
CA LYS A 3 6.89 -2.40 12.86
C LYS A 3 7.38 -0.99 12.74
N LYS A 4 7.83 -0.44 13.88
CA LYS A 4 8.34 0.87 13.89
C LYS A 4 9.57 0.97 13.03
N GLY A 5 9.71 1.99 12.24
CA GLY A 5 10.85 2.17 11.37
C GLY A 5 10.68 1.65 9.96
N ILE A 6 9.57 0.98 9.70
CA ILE A 6 9.28 0.53 8.35
C ILE A 6 9.00 1.73 7.47
N LYS A 7 9.66 1.76 6.32
CA LYS A 7 9.44 2.83 5.37
C LYS A 7 8.86 2.28 4.09
N ILE A 8 7.68 2.74 3.75
CA ILE A 8 7.00 2.29 2.54
C ILE A 8 7.49 3.10 1.35
N LYS A 9 7.75 2.42 0.25
CA LYS A 9 8.22 3.06 -0.97
C LYS A 9 7.27 2.70 -2.10
N LYS A 10 7.17 3.59 -3.07
CA LYS A 10 6.26 3.37 -4.18
C LYS A 10 6.68 2.22 -5.09
N THR A 11 7.93 1.78 -4.97
CA THR A 11 8.42 0.65 -5.75
C THR A 11 8.07 -0.69 -5.11
N MET A 12 7.57 -0.69 -3.89
CA MET A 12 7.16 -1.91 -3.23
C MET A 12 5.86 -2.41 -3.85
N THR A 13 5.67 -3.73 -3.83
CA THR A 13 4.43 -4.28 -4.36
C THR A 13 3.34 -4.22 -3.30
N ILE A 14 2.09 -4.28 -3.78
CA ILE A 14 0.96 -4.31 -2.86
C ILE A 14 1.08 -5.51 -1.92
N GLU A 15 1.49 -6.64 -2.47
CA GLU A 15 1.62 -7.86 -1.67
C GLU A 15 2.65 -7.67 -0.55
N GLN A 16 3.75 -7.00 -0.83
CA GLN A 16 4.77 -6.76 0.19
C GLN A 16 4.20 -5.96 1.34
N VAL A 17 3.44 -4.92 1.03
CA VAL A 17 2.85 -4.08 2.07
C VAL A 17 1.82 -4.85 2.88
N LEU A 18 0.99 -5.64 2.20
CA LEU A 18 -0.01 -6.45 2.89
C LEU A 18 0.63 -7.50 3.79
N THR A 19 1.78 -8.02 3.37
CA THR A 19 2.50 -8.99 4.17
C THR A 19 3.02 -8.36 5.47
N LEU A 20 3.39 -7.09 5.40
CA LEU A 20 3.87 -6.39 6.57
C LEU A 20 2.75 -6.21 7.60
N ASP A 21 1.57 -5.85 7.12
CA ASP A 21 0.42 -5.65 8.02
C ASP A 21 -0.85 -5.59 7.18
N GLU A 22 -1.68 -6.61 7.26
CA GLU A 22 -2.88 -6.65 6.44
C GLU A 22 -3.93 -5.64 6.85
N ASN A 23 -3.76 -5.00 8.00
CA ASN A 23 -4.68 -3.96 8.43
C ASN A 23 -4.59 -2.69 7.59
N VAL A 24 -3.67 -2.66 6.63
CA VAL A 24 -3.58 -1.52 5.71
C VAL A 24 -4.63 -1.61 4.60
N VAL A 25 -5.35 -2.73 4.50
CA VAL A 25 -6.36 -2.88 3.45
C VAL A 25 -7.33 -1.71 3.40
N PRO A 26 -7.87 -1.22 4.54
CA PRO A 26 -8.78 -0.08 4.48
C PRO A 26 -8.15 1.17 3.86
N ILE A 27 -6.84 1.33 4.01
CA ILE A 27 -6.15 2.46 3.42
C ILE A 27 -6.20 2.36 1.90
N PHE A 28 -5.91 1.17 1.37
CA PHE A 28 -5.97 0.97 -0.07
C PHE A 28 -7.39 1.19 -0.58
N LEU A 29 -8.37 0.66 0.13
CA LEU A 29 -9.77 0.81 -0.29
C LEU A 29 -10.20 2.25 -0.29
N GLY A 30 -9.69 3.03 0.66
CA GLY A 30 -10.01 4.45 0.73
C GLY A 30 -9.49 5.23 -0.46
N PHE A 31 -8.49 4.69 -1.15
CA PHE A 31 -7.95 5.31 -2.35
C PHE A 31 -8.55 4.73 -3.63
N GLY A 32 -9.50 3.82 -3.49
CA GLY A 32 -10.15 3.24 -4.66
C GLY A 32 -9.46 2.01 -5.23
N LEU A 33 -8.51 1.45 -4.51
CA LEU A 33 -7.79 0.27 -4.97
C LEU A 33 -8.53 -0.97 -4.49
N HIS A 34 -9.53 -1.38 -5.26
CA HIS A 34 -10.40 -2.48 -4.86
C HIS A 34 -9.98 -3.86 -5.30
N CYS A 35 -8.91 -3.97 -6.06
CA CYS A 35 -8.49 -5.25 -6.61
C CYS A 35 -7.49 -5.99 -5.75
N LEU A 36 -7.53 -5.78 -4.45
CA LEU A 36 -6.55 -6.37 -3.55
C LEU A 36 -6.64 -7.87 -3.46
N GLY A 37 -7.80 -8.43 -3.78
CA GLY A 37 -7.96 -9.86 -3.75
C GLY A 37 -7.46 -10.55 -5.01
N CYS A 38 -7.09 -9.80 -6.02
CA CYS A 38 -6.64 -10.35 -7.29
C CYS A 38 -5.15 -10.62 -7.25
N PRO A 39 -4.71 -11.87 -7.44
CA PRO A 39 -3.28 -12.17 -7.36
C PRO A 39 -2.43 -11.34 -8.32
N MET A 40 -2.96 -11.03 -9.48
CA MET A 40 -2.20 -10.27 -10.44
C MET A 40 -2.00 -8.83 -10.00
N SER A 41 -3.03 -8.24 -9.39
CA SER A 41 -2.92 -6.87 -8.90
C SER A 41 -1.94 -6.77 -7.75
N ARG A 42 -1.90 -7.80 -6.92
CA ARG A 42 -1.04 -7.77 -5.75
C ARG A 42 0.44 -7.83 -6.12
N GLY A 43 0.74 -8.29 -7.33
CA GLY A 43 2.13 -8.32 -7.78
C GLY A 43 2.61 -7.01 -8.38
N GLU A 44 1.72 -6.03 -8.52
CA GLU A 44 2.09 -4.73 -9.06
C GLU A 44 2.67 -3.83 -7.99
N SER A 45 3.57 -2.94 -8.40
CA SER A 45 4.11 -1.97 -7.46
C SER A 45 3.02 -0.96 -7.12
N LEU A 46 3.23 -0.24 -6.01
CA LEU A 46 2.26 0.77 -5.61
C LEU A 46 2.10 1.83 -6.69
N GLU A 47 3.21 2.24 -7.31
CA GLU A 47 3.11 3.27 -8.33
C GLU A 47 2.39 2.77 -9.57
N ASP A 48 2.59 1.51 -9.94
CA ASP A 48 1.90 0.96 -11.10
C ASP A 48 0.40 0.84 -10.84
N ALA A 49 0.04 0.34 -9.67
CA ALA A 49 -1.38 0.21 -9.31
C ALA A 49 -2.05 1.58 -9.27
N CYS A 50 -1.38 2.56 -8.69
CA CYS A 50 -1.93 3.90 -8.60
C CYS A 50 -2.07 4.54 -9.97
N PHE A 51 -1.11 4.28 -10.85
CA PHE A 51 -1.16 4.82 -12.19
C PHE A 51 -2.39 4.31 -12.93
N VAL A 52 -2.65 3.02 -12.83
CA VAL A 52 -3.79 2.41 -13.52
C VAL A 52 -5.11 2.97 -12.99
N HIS A 53 -5.17 3.21 -11.69
CA HIS A 53 -6.41 3.68 -11.08
C HIS A 53 -6.51 5.21 -10.96
N GLY A 54 -5.51 5.92 -11.43
CA GLY A 54 -5.52 7.38 -11.37
C GLY A 54 -5.38 7.92 -9.96
N VAL A 55 -4.67 7.18 -9.11
CA VAL A 55 -4.47 7.56 -7.72
C VAL A 55 -3.09 8.19 -7.55
N ASP A 56 -3.01 9.18 -6.66
CA ASP A 56 -1.75 9.83 -6.35
C ASP A 56 -0.92 8.90 -5.46
N VAL A 57 0.12 8.30 -6.03
CA VAL A 57 0.92 7.33 -5.28
C VAL A 57 1.67 7.99 -4.12
N ASP A 58 2.08 9.23 -4.29
CA ASP A 58 2.79 9.92 -3.21
C ASP A 58 1.91 10.06 -1.98
N LEU A 59 0.64 10.36 -2.19
CA LEU A 59 -0.30 10.50 -1.10
C LEU A 59 -0.56 9.14 -0.44
N LEU A 60 -0.68 8.11 -1.25
CA LEU A 60 -0.89 6.77 -0.72
C LEU A 60 0.31 6.34 0.14
N VAL A 61 1.51 6.57 -0.37
CA VAL A 61 2.72 6.21 0.36
C VAL A 61 2.80 6.99 1.67
N GLU A 62 2.42 8.25 1.63
CA GLU A 62 2.42 9.08 2.83
C GLU A 62 1.49 8.51 3.88
N LYS A 63 0.29 8.11 3.47
CA LYS A 63 -0.68 7.55 4.41
C LYS A 63 -0.20 6.22 4.98
N LEU A 64 0.42 5.40 4.15
CA LEU A 64 0.95 4.13 4.64
C LEU A 64 2.08 4.36 5.63
N ASN A 65 2.95 5.32 5.36
CA ASN A 65 4.04 5.62 6.28
C ASN A 65 3.51 6.17 7.59
N GLU A 66 2.45 6.97 7.55
CA GLU A 66 1.83 7.45 8.77
C GLU A 66 1.29 6.30 9.60
N TYR A 67 0.66 5.35 8.92
CA TYR A 67 0.09 4.20 9.61
C TYR A 67 1.18 3.40 10.33
N PHE A 68 2.26 3.11 9.62
CA PHE A 68 3.33 2.31 10.22
C PHE A 68 4.09 3.08 11.29
N SER A 69 4.18 4.38 11.15
CA SER A 69 4.84 5.20 12.15
C SER A 69 4.06 5.26 13.44
N ALA A 70 2.74 5.22 13.33
CA ALA A 70 1.88 5.30 14.50
C ALA A 70 1.86 4.02 15.29
N LYS A 71 2.33 2.93 14.70
CA LYS A 71 2.37 1.67 15.39
C LYS A 71 3.69 1.48 16.12
#